data_fe4c0163c1f04126be984524b0936049
#
_entry.id   fe4c0163c1f04126be984524b0936049
#
_cell.length_a   1.000
_cell.length_b   1.000
_cell.length_c   1.000
_cell.angle_alpha   90.00
_cell.angle_beta   90.00
_cell.angle_gamma   90.00
#
_symmetry.space_group_name_H-M   'P 1'
#
loop_
_entity.id
_entity.type
_entity.pdbx_description
1 polymer ?
#
loop_
_entity_poly.entity_id
_entity_poly.type
_entity_poly.pdbx_seq_one_letter_code
_entity_poly.pdbx_strand_id
1 'polypeptide(L)'
;MSIVIPAWNEADRLPRLLGALERCDPPPHEVIVVDGGSEDATLDSAAGRARVIVAPRGRAAQQNAGAREASGDVLWFVHADCVPGPSAVAEIASALAGGAPGGCFRIAFPAEERAEHPLVPWIERGINLRTRATRKGTGDQGIFAREEVFRAAGGFPVWPLFEDVALAQALRRAGRPAICRGPLLTSARRWLRNGVTRTMGRMWALRLAYLAGVPPEKLERHWRRAG
;
A
#
# COMPACT_ATOMS: atom_id res chain seq x y z
N MET A 1 15.56 -2.35 -6.83
CA MET A 1 14.21 -2.06 -6.28
C MET A 1 14.28 -2.09 -4.77
N SER A 2 13.84 -1.03 -4.12
CA SER A 2 13.76 -0.92 -2.66
C SER A 2 12.30 -1.06 -2.24
N ILE A 3 12.04 -1.95 -1.28
CA ILE A 3 10.71 -2.14 -0.71
C ILE A 3 10.62 -1.34 0.59
N VAL A 4 9.60 -0.51 0.71
CA VAL A 4 9.35 0.33 1.88
C VAL A 4 8.08 -0.15 2.58
N ILE A 5 8.21 -0.55 3.84
CA ILE A 5 7.12 -1.12 4.65
C ILE A 5 6.90 -0.23 5.88
N PRO A 6 5.85 0.60 5.89
CA PRO A 6 5.46 1.30 7.11
C PRO A 6 4.86 0.30 8.11
N ALA A 7 5.40 0.27 9.33
CA ALA A 7 4.95 -0.62 10.38
C ALA A 7 4.63 0.16 11.66
N TRP A 8 3.60 -0.25 12.37
CA TRP A 8 3.27 0.17 13.72
C TRP A 8 2.39 -0.89 14.40
N ASN A 9 2.95 -1.61 15.36
CA ASN A 9 2.32 -2.74 16.05
C ASN A 9 1.82 -3.81 15.04
N GLU A 10 2.75 -4.34 14.25
CA GLU A 10 2.50 -5.31 13.19
C GLU A 10 3.27 -6.63 13.40
N ALA A 11 3.64 -6.95 14.66
CA ALA A 11 4.41 -8.16 15.00
C ALA A 11 3.82 -9.45 14.41
N ASP A 12 2.49 -9.57 14.37
CA ASP A 12 1.80 -10.76 13.87
C ASP A 12 1.82 -10.89 12.34
N ARG A 13 1.99 -9.78 11.59
CA ARG A 13 1.82 -9.77 10.12
C ARG A 13 3.11 -9.59 9.37
N LEU A 14 3.99 -8.76 9.91
CA LEU A 14 5.28 -8.44 9.30
C LEU A 14 6.09 -9.70 8.94
N PRO A 15 6.17 -10.76 9.78
CA PRO A 15 6.88 -11.99 9.43
C PRO A 15 6.36 -12.67 8.17
N ARG A 16 5.04 -12.66 7.95
CA ARG A 16 4.41 -13.25 6.76
C ARG A 16 4.76 -12.48 5.49
N LEU A 17 4.75 -11.14 5.56
CA LEU A 17 5.17 -10.28 4.44
C LEU A 17 6.65 -10.51 4.13
N LEU A 18 7.54 -10.44 5.13
CA LEU A 18 8.98 -10.63 4.93
C LEU A 18 9.28 -12.00 4.32
N GLY A 19 8.65 -13.06 4.83
CA GLY A 19 8.79 -14.41 4.25
C GLY A 19 8.25 -14.52 2.82
N ALA A 20 7.26 -13.72 2.43
CA ALA A 20 6.81 -13.68 1.04
C ALA A 20 7.79 -12.92 0.13
N LEU A 21 8.41 -11.84 0.63
CA LEU A 21 9.41 -11.07 -0.10
C LEU A 21 10.70 -11.87 -0.32
N GLU A 22 11.12 -12.68 0.66
CA GLU A 22 12.27 -13.59 0.53
C GLU A 22 12.08 -14.66 -0.56
N ARG A 23 10.83 -15.01 -0.85
CA ARG A 23 10.48 -15.96 -1.92
C ARG A 23 10.28 -15.33 -3.29
N CYS A 24 10.43 -14.00 -3.40
CA CYS A 24 10.35 -13.34 -4.70
C CYS A 24 11.54 -13.72 -5.60
N ASP A 25 11.24 -13.98 -6.86
CA ASP A 25 12.22 -14.23 -7.89
C ASP A 25 11.99 -13.27 -9.07
N PRO A 26 12.95 -12.39 -9.39
CA PRO A 26 14.18 -12.12 -8.62
C PRO A 26 13.91 -11.51 -7.23
N PRO A 27 14.87 -11.63 -6.29
CA PRO A 27 14.73 -11.00 -4.98
C PRO A 27 14.77 -9.47 -5.09
N PRO A 28 14.16 -8.74 -4.15
CA PRO A 28 14.33 -7.29 -4.05
C PRO A 28 15.79 -6.93 -3.72
N HIS A 29 16.22 -5.74 -4.12
CA HIS A 29 17.55 -5.23 -3.79
C HIS A 29 17.70 -4.99 -2.29
N GLU A 30 16.67 -4.42 -1.67
CA GLU A 30 16.61 -4.17 -0.23
C GLU A 30 15.16 -4.12 0.25
N VAL A 31 14.98 -4.39 1.56
CA VAL A 31 13.72 -4.22 2.27
C VAL A 31 13.95 -3.28 3.45
N ILE A 32 13.17 -2.21 3.54
CA ILE A 32 13.25 -1.19 4.58
C ILE A 32 11.93 -1.19 5.35
N VAL A 33 11.99 -1.60 6.60
CA VAL A 33 10.87 -1.48 7.55
C VAL A 33 11.00 -0.14 8.26
N VAL A 34 9.97 0.67 8.17
CA VAL A 34 9.93 1.99 8.80
C VAL A 34 8.97 1.91 9.98
N ASP A 35 9.55 1.86 11.17
CA ASP A 35 8.79 1.75 12.40
C ASP A 35 8.24 3.12 12.86
N GLY A 36 6.97 3.14 13.22
CA GLY A 36 6.26 4.32 13.73
C GLY A 36 6.24 4.44 15.25
N GLY A 37 7.18 3.80 15.96
CA GLY A 37 7.21 3.72 17.42
C GLY A 37 6.35 2.58 17.95
N SER A 38 6.59 1.35 17.46
CA SER A 38 5.90 0.15 17.93
C SER A 38 6.26 -0.18 19.38
N GLU A 39 5.26 -0.70 20.11
CA GLU A 39 5.36 -1.13 21.51
C GLU A 39 5.29 -2.66 21.63
N ASP A 40 5.09 -3.38 20.51
CA ASP A 40 5.07 -4.82 20.43
C ASP A 40 6.38 -5.38 19.82
N ALA A 41 6.43 -6.68 19.52
CA ALA A 41 7.59 -7.34 18.93
C ALA A 41 7.81 -7.03 17.42
N THR A 42 7.29 -5.92 16.87
CA THR A 42 7.45 -5.55 15.45
C THR A 42 8.92 -5.44 15.05
N LEU A 43 9.74 -4.77 15.87
CA LEU A 43 11.17 -4.60 15.60
C LEU A 43 11.93 -5.93 15.60
N ASP A 44 11.62 -6.79 16.57
CA ASP A 44 12.23 -8.14 16.67
C ASP A 44 11.86 -9.00 15.43
N SER A 45 10.63 -8.86 14.95
CA SER A 45 10.14 -9.57 13.75
C SER A 45 10.87 -9.16 12.47
N ALA A 46 11.43 -7.96 12.42
CA ALA A 46 12.20 -7.44 11.27
C ALA A 46 13.71 -7.72 11.38
N ALA A 47 14.20 -8.04 12.58
CA ALA A 47 15.63 -8.20 12.84
C ALA A 47 16.27 -9.28 11.94
N GLY A 48 17.40 -8.92 11.31
CA GLY A 48 18.12 -9.82 10.40
C GLY A 48 17.46 -10.08 9.04
N ARG A 49 16.23 -9.55 8.80
CA ARG A 49 15.47 -9.76 7.56
C ARG A 49 15.25 -8.49 6.76
N ALA A 50 15.32 -7.34 7.39
CA ALA A 50 15.13 -6.04 6.77
C ALA A 50 15.98 -4.98 7.48
N ARG A 51 16.31 -3.92 6.75
CA ARG A 51 16.86 -2.70 7.36
C ARG A 51 15.73 -1.99 8.08
N VAL A 52 15.92 -1.70 9.37
CA VAL A 52 14.92 -1.01 10.19
C VAL A 52 15.33 0.44 10.39
N ILE A 53 14.41 1.36 10.19
CA ILE A 53 14.53 2.77 10.54
C ILE A 53 13.32 3.22 11.33
N VAL A 54 13.46 4.27 12.13
CA VAL A 54 12.36 4.85 12.92
C VAL A 54 11.96 6.19 12.30
N ALA A 55 10.65 6.45 12.24
CA ALA A 55 10.10 7.71 11.75
C ALA A 55 8.86 8.10 12.56
N PRO A 56 8.43 9.36 12.52
CA PRO A 56 7.15 9.75 13.12
C PRO A 56 6.00 8.89 12.60
N ARG A 57 5.12 8.50 13.52
CA ARG A 57 3.95 7.69 13.19
C ARG A 57 3.05 8.38 12.16
N GLY A 58 2.73 7.66 11.10
CA GLY A 58 1.88 8.10 10.01
C GLY A 58 2.37 7.52 8.68
N ARG A 59 1.46 6.90 7.91
CA ARG A 59 1.84 6.18 6.69
C ARG A 59 2.67 7.02 5.74
N ALA A 60 2.23 8.25 5.44
CA ALA A 60 2.97 9.15 4.55
C ALA A 60 4.36 9.48 5.10
N ALA A 61 4.48 9.81 6.41
CA ALA A 61 5.75 10.14 7.04
C ALA A 61 6.73 8.96 7.00
N GLN A 62 6.25 7.77 7.35
CA GLN A 62 7.03 6.54 7.33
C GLN A 62 7.47 6.16 5.91
N GLN A 63 6.54 6.17 4.94
CA GLN A 63 6.84 5.84 3.54
C GLN A 63 7.84 6.84 2.92
N ASN A 64 7.70 8.13 3.20
CA ASN A 64 8.66 9.14 2.77
C ASN A 64 10.03 8.97 3.43
N ALA A 65 10.07 8.61 4.71
CA ALA A 65 11.32 8.32 5.40
C ALA A 65 12.04 7.13 4.76
N GLY A 66 11.33 6.03 4.51
CA GLY A 66 11.88 4.88 3.83
C GLY A 66 12.36 5.18 2.41
N ALA A 67 11.60 6.00 1.67
CA ALA A 67 11.98 6.41 0.32
C ALA A 67 13.26 7.27 0.29
N ARG A 68 13.52 8.08 1.32
CA ARG A 68 14.79 8.85 1.44
C ARG A 68 15.99 7.97 1.70
N GLU A 69 15.80 6.87 2.41
CA GLU A 69 16.84 5.91 2.79
C GLU A 69 17.06 4.82 1.73
N ALA A 70 16.16 4.74 0.76
CA ALA A 70 16.22 3.77 -0.32
C ALA A 70 17.33 4.08 -1.31
N SER A 71 18.03 3.03 -1.78
CA SER A 71 19.14 3.12 -2.73
C SER A 71 18.79 2.63 -4.16
N GLY A 72 17.62 2.01 -4.32
CA GLY A 72 17.21 1.46 -5.62
C GLY A 72 16.41 2.46 -6.46
N ASP A 73 16.54 2.34 -7.81
CA ASP A 73 15.87 3.19 -8.79
C ASP A 73 14.34 2.99 -8.87
N VAL A 74 13.83 2.02 -8.13
CA VAL A 74 12.40 1.69 -8.04
C VAL A 74 12.02 1.57 -6.58
N LEU A 75 10.97 2.28 -6.20
CA LEU A 75 10.37 2.23 -4.87
C LEU A 75 9.06 1.44 -4.94
N TRP A 76 8.90 0.47 -4.06
CA TRP A 76 7.66 -0.28 -3.89
C TRP A 76 7.17 -0.17 -2.45
N PHE A 77 6.02 0.44 -2.26
CA PHE A 77 5.40 0.68 -0.95
C PHE A 77 4.38 -0.42 -0.65
N VAL A 78 4.62 -1.19 0.40
CA VAL A 78 3.80 -2.35 0.77
C VAL A 78 3.40 -2.25 2.24
N HIS A 79 2.11 -2.43 2.54
CA HIS A 79 1.65 -2.46 3.93
C HIS A 79 1.99 -3.81 4.58
N ALA A 80 2.19 -3.81 5.90
CA ALA A 80 2.62 -4.99 6.66
C ALA A 80 1.63 -6.17 6.60
N ASP A 81 0.36 -5.91 6.30
CA ASP A 81 -0.71 -6.91 6.14
C ASP A 81 -0.88 -7.44 4.70
N CYS A 82 0.00 -7.03 3.80
CA CYS A 82 0.01 -7.50 2.42
C CYS A 82 0.93 -8.71 2.25
N VAL A 83 0.61 -9.59 1.28
CA VAL A 83 1.44 -10.75 0.92
C VAL A 83 1.54 -10.83 -0.60
N PRO A 84 2.72 -10.52 -1.18
CA PRO A 84 2.95 -10.64 -2.60
C PRO A 84 3.13 -12.09 -3.04
N GLY A 85 2.83 -12.36 -4.32
CA GLY A 85 3.25 -13.59 -4.97
C GLY A 85 4.75 -13.57 -5.33
N PRO A 86 5.34 -14.74 -5.62
CA PRO A 86 6.77 -14.85 -5.90
C PRO A 86 7.23 -14.10 -7.15
N SER A 87 6.36 -13.87 -8.11
CA SER A 87 6.66 -13.10 -9.35
C SER A 87 6.52 -11.58 -9.20
N ALA A 88 6.17 -11.07 -8.02
CA ALA A 88 5.80 -9.66 -7.85
C ALA A 88 6.92 -8.69 -8.28
N VAL A 89 8.17 -8.97 -7.93
CA VAL A 89 9.33 -8.14 -8.30
C VAL A 89 9.55 -8.18 -9.82
N ALA A 90 9.43 -9.35 -10.45
CA ALA A 90 9.54 -9.51 -11.91
C ALA A 90 8.42 -8.76 -12.64
N GLU A 91 7.18 -8.81 -12.14
CA GLU A 91 6.06 -8.09 -12.73
C GLU A 91 6.24 -6.57 -12.68
N ILE A 92 6.74 -6.03 -11.56
CA ILE A 92 7.09 -4.61 -11.45
C ILE A 92 8.18 -4.25 -12.47
N ALA A 93 9.27 -5.03 -12.51
CA ALA A 93 10.37 -4.79 -13.45
C ALA A 93 9.89 -4.78 -14.90
N SER A 94 9.07 -5.77 -15.29
CA SER A 94 8.48 -5.86 -16.62
C SER A 94 7.57 -4.66 -16.95
N ALA A 95 6.75 -4.22 -15.99
CA ALA A 95 5.87 -3.08 -16.17
C ALA A 95 6.65 -1.77 -16.41
N LEU A 96 7.74 -1.57 -15.68
CA LEU A 96 8.59 -0.40 -15.81
C LEU A 96 9.44 -0.46 -17.09
N ALA A 97 9.94 -1.63 -17.49
CA ALA A 97 10.59 -1.82 -18.78
C ALA A 97 9.66 -1.49 -19.96
N GLY A 98 8.35 -1.71 -19.80
CA GLY A 98 7.30 -1.29 -20.73
C GLY A 98 6.98 0.22 -20.73
N GLY A 99 7.76 1.05 -20.03
CA GLY A 99 7.62 2.51 -20.01
C GLY A 99 6.60 3.06 -19.01
N ALA A 100 6.08 2.24 -18.10
CA ALA A 100 5.19 2.75 -17.04
C ALA A 100 5.97 3.64 -16.06
N PRO A 101 5.39 4.76 -15.59
CA PRO A 101 6.01 5.62 -14.56
C PRO A 101 6.00 4.96 -13.18
N GLY A 102 5.13 4.01 -12.98
CA GLY A 102 4.84 3.26 -11.78
C GLY A 102 3.55 2.48 -11.95
N GLY A 103 2.97 2.02 -10.85
CA GLY A 103 1.74 1.24 -10.91
C GLY A 103 1.29 0.71 -9.57
N CYS A 104 0.48 -0.33 -9.62
CA CYS A 104 -0.01 -1.06 -8.47
C CYS A 104 -0.40 -2.49 -8.83
N PHE A 105 -0.75 -3.29 -7.87
CA PHE A 105 -1.27 -4.64 -8.05
C PHE A 105 -2.80 -4.67 -8.06
N ARG A 106 -3.35 -5.74 -8.62
CA ARG A 106 -4.69 -6.18 -8.25
C ARG A 106 -4.64 -6.69 -6.81
N ILE A 107 -5.73 -6.53 -6.08
CA ILE A 107 -5.84 -7.19 -4.77
C ILE A 107 -6.58 -8.51 -4.87
N ALA A 108 -6.31 -9.37 -3.89
CA ALA A 108 -7.21 -10.44 -3.50
C ALA A 108 -7.27 -10.50 -1.97
N PHE A 109 -8.43 -10.87 -1.43
CA PHE A 109 -8.56 -11.18 -0.01
C PHE A 109 -8.29 -12.66 0.24
N PRO A 110 -7.74 -13.06 1.41
CA PRO A 110 -7.61 -14.44 1.80
C PRO A 110 -8.92 -15.21 1.67
N ALA A 111 -8.85 -16.49 1.32
CA ALA A 111 -10.04 -17.31 1.07
C ALA A 111 -10.95 -17.40 2.30
N GLU A 112 -10.36 -17.51 3.47
CA GLU A 112 -11.04 -17.52 4.77
C GLU A 112 -11.82 -16.22 5.00
N GLU A 113 -11.20 -15.06 4.79
CA GLU A 113 -11.86 -13.75 4.96
C GLU A 113 -12.96 -13.52 3.91
N ARG A 114 -12.78 -14.06 2.69
CA ARG A 114 -13.82 -14.01 1.65
C ARG A 114 -15.04 -14.85 2.00
N ALA A 115 -14.86 -15.93 2.76
CA ALA A 115 -15.95 -16.81 3.19
C ALA A 115 -16.73 -16.23 4.38
N GLU A 116 -16.14 -15.32 5.18
CA GLU A 116 -16.79 -14.75 6.36
C GLU A 116 -18.00 -13.86 6.02
N HIS A 117 -18.02 -13.22 4.85
CA HIS A 117 -19.12 -12.34 4.48
C HIS A 117 -19.34 -12.27 2.95
N PRO A 118 -20.59 -12.45 2.46
CA PRO A 118 -20.89 -12.58 1.03
C PRO A 118 -20.56 -11.33 0.19
N LEU A 119 -20.44 -10.16 0.80
CA LEU A 119 -20.06 -8.93 0.08
C LEU A 119 -18.56 -8.76 -0.10
N VAL A 120 -17.70 -9.48 0.62
CA VAL A 120 -16.24 -9.32 0.52
C VAL A 120 -15.72 -9.60 -0.90
N PRO A 121 -16.15 -10.66 -1.62
CA PRO A 121 -15.76 -10.85 -3.02
C PRO A 121 -16.20 -9.71 -3.96
N TRP A 122 -17.33 -9.08 -3.67
CA TRP A 122 -17.81 -7.94 -4.46
C TRP A 122 -16.99 -6.67 -4.21
N ILE A 123 -16.53 -6.47 -2.97
CA ILE A 123 -15.60 -5.36 -2.63
C ILE A 123 -14.30 -5.54 -3.40
N GLU A 124 -13.71 -6.74 -3.37
CA GLU A 124 -12.49 -7.07 -4.13
C GLU A 124 -12.67 -6.76 -5.63
N ARG A 125 -13.76 -7.24 -6.21
CA ARG A 125 -14.09 -6.96 -7.63
C ARG A 125 -14.25 -5.46 -7.89
N GLY A 126 -14.95 -4.75 -7.01
CA GLY A 126 -15.18 -3.30 -7.11
C GLY A 126 -13.88 -2.50 -7.05
N ILE A 127 -12.96 -2.83 -6.13
CA ILE A 127 -11.64 -2.22 -6.04
C ILE A 127 -10.85 -2.46 -7.32
N ASN A 128 -10.77 -3.70 -7.78
CA ASN A 128 -10.03 -4.06 -8.99
C ASN A 128 -10.63 -3.41 -10.26
N LEU A 129 -11.95 -3.36 -10.37
CA LEU A 129 -12.65 -2.70 -11.49
C LEU A 129 -12.38 -1.19 -11.51
N ARG A 130 -12.51 -0.52 -10.35
CA ARG A 130 -12.17 0.90 -10.20
C ARG A 130 -10.73 1.17 -10.64
N THR A 131 -9.77 0.38 -10.14
CA THR A 131 -8.36 0.55 -10.47
C THR A 131 -8.10 0.33 -11.95
N ARG A 132 -8.75 -0.67 -12.55
CA ARG A 132 -8.66 -0.93 -13.99
C ARG A 132 -9.19 0.24 -14.84
N ALA A 133 -10.31 0.85 -14.41
CA ALA A 133 -10.92 1.99 -15.10
C ALA A 133 -10.12 3.27 -14.94
N THR A 134 -9.64 3.56 -13.72
CA THR A 134 -8.99 4.84 -13.38
C THR A 134 -7.47 4.83 -13.49
N ARG A 135 -6.84 3.67 -13.47
CA ARG A 135 -5.37 3.49 -13.34
C ARG A 135 -4.80 4.12 -12.06
N LYS A 136 -5.62 4.26 -11.02
CA LYS A 136 -5.22 4.81 -9.73
C LYS A 136 -5.34 3.73 -8.66
N GLY A 137 -4.18 3.24 -8.19
CA GLY A 137 -4.11 2.34 -7.05
C GLY A 137 -4.37 3.05 -5.72
N THR A 138 -4.52 2.27 -4.68
CA THR A 138 -4.56 2.69 -3.27
C THR A 138 -3.44 1.98 -2.50
N GLY A 139 -3.12 2.41 -1.29
CA GLY A 139 -1.99 1.89 -0.53
C GLY A 139 -2.01 0.37 -0.31
N ASP A 140 -3.20 -0.20 -0.11
CA ASP A 140 -3.45 -1.64 -0.01
C ASP A 140 -3.18 -2.43 -1.31
N GLN A 141 -2.92 -1.73 -2.41
CA GLN A 141 -2.56 -2.31 -3.71
C GLN A 141 -1.06 -2.31 -3.99
N GLY A 142 -0.21 -1.97 -3.03
CA GLY A 142 1.24 -1.98 -3.18
C GLY A 142 1.69 -1.06 -4.32
N ILE A 143 1.56 0.25 -4.12
CA ILE A 143 1.96 1.25 -5.11
C ILE A 143 3.47 1.18 -5.32
N PHE A 144 3.90 1.14 -6.59
CA PHE A 144 5.30 1.25 -6.95
C PHE A 144 5.52 2.39 -7.94
N ALA A 145 6.72 2.94 -7.93
CA ALA A 145 7.11 4.04 -8.83
C ALA A 145 8.60 3.96 -9.15
N ARG A 146 8.99 4.53 -10.31
CA ARG A 146 10.38 4.93 -10.51
C ARG A 146 10.73 5.99 -9.47
N GLU A 147 11.91 5.90 -8.90
CA GLU A 147 12.37 6.81 -7.87
C GLU A 147 12.34 8.27 -8.35
N GLU A 148 12.80 8.52 -9.56
CA GLU A 148 12.76 9.85 -10.20
C GLU A 148 11.33 10.42 -10.31
N VAL A 149 10.34 9.57 -10.66
CA VAL A 149 8.93 9.97 -10.78
C VAL A 149 8.33 10.24 -9.38
N PHE A 150 8.69 9.42 -8.39
CA PHE A 150 8.27 9.62 -7.01
C PHE A 150 8.80 10.94 -6.45
N ARG A 151 10.08 11.27 -6.69
CA ARG A 151 10.69 12.54 -6.28
C ARG A 151 10.08 13.73 -6.99
N ALA A 152 9.89 13.63 -8.30
CA ALA A 152 9.25 14.68 -9.10
C ALA A 152 7.79 14.95 -8.65
N ALA A 153 7.11 13.93 -8.14
CA ALA A 153 5.77 14.05 -7.56
C ALA A 153 5.77 14.72 -6.15
N GLY A 154 6.94 14.93 -5.54
CA GLY A 154 7.08 15.43 -4.17
C GLY A 154 6.84 14.38 -3.09
N GLY A 155 6.82 13.09 -3.45
CA GLY A 155 6.52 11.99 -2.53
C GLY A 155 5.06 11.89 -2.12
N PHE A 156 4.81 11.27 -0.97
CA PHE A 156 3.48 11.26 -0.36
C PHE A 156 3.24 12.59 0.37
N PRO A 157 2.15 13.30 0.12
CA PRO A 157 1.78 14.44 0.98
C PRO A 157 1.55 13.94 2.42
N VAL A 158 2.01 14.69 3.40
CA VAL A 158 1.88 14.32 4.82
C VAL A 158 0.44 14.59 5.26
N TRP A 159 -0.47 13.83 4.70
CA TRP A 159 -1.90 13.87 5.00
C TRP A 159 -2.29 12.65 5.83
N PRO A 160 -3.30 12.78 6.68
CA PRO A 160 -3.79 11.65 7.47
C PRO A 160 -4.61 10.66 6.66
N LEU A 161 -5.12 11.07 5.48
CA LEU A 161 -5.92 10.27 4.54
C LEU A 161 -5.66 10.70 3.11
N PHE A 162 -5.81 9.75 2.16
CA PHE A 162 -5.71 9.97 0.72
C PHE A 162 -4.31 10.37 0.21
N GLU A 163 -3.28 10.18 1.00
CA GLU A 163 -1.88 10.33 0.61
C GLU A 163 -1.53 9.42 -0.60
N ASP A 164 -2.06 8.22 -0.59
CA ASP A 164 -1.94 7.22 -1.66
C ASP A 164 -2.69 7.63 -2.94
N VAL A 165 -3.88 8.22 -2.78
CA VAL A 165 -4.67 8.75 -3.91
C VAL A 165 -3.94 9.90 -4.59
N ALA A 166 -3.29 10.77 -3.81
CA ALA A 166 -2.50 11.88 -4.33
C ALA A 166 -1.30 11.39 -5.15
N LEU A 167 -0.53 10.42 -4.63
CA LEU A 167 0.57 9.82 -5.38
C LEU A 167 0.06 9.11 -6.65
N ALA A 168 -1.03 8.33 -6.55
CA ALA A 168 -1.60 7.67 -7.72
C ALA A 168 -2.07 8.66 -8.79
N GLN A 169 -2.52 9.87 -8.41
CA GLN A 169 -2.83 10.95 -9.35
C GLN A 169 -1.57 11.51 -10.01
N ALA A 170 -0.49 11.70 -9.24
CA ALA A 170 0.79 12.15 -9.78
C ALA A 170 1.37 11.15 -10.79
N LEU A 171 1.37 9.86 -10.46
CA LEU A 171 1.77 8.80 -11.40
C LEU A 171 0.92 8.81 -12.68
N ARG A 172 -0.39 9.06 -12.56
CA ARG A 172 -1.29 9.14 -13.71
C ARG A 172 -1.02 10.37 -14.60
N ARG A 173 -0.51 11.46 -14.03
CA ARG A 173 -0.06 12.66 -14.79
C ARG A 173 1.28 12.41 -15.48
N ALA A 174 2.17 11.64 -14.86
CA ALA A 174 3.47 11.27 -15.42
C ALA A 174 3.36 10.25 -16.58
N GLY A 175 2.23 9.56 -16.73
CA GLY A 175 2.01 8.61 -17.80
C GLY A 175 0.87 7.65 -17.55
N ARG A 176 0.98 6.43 -18.09
CA ARG A 176 0.00 5.35 -17.91
C ARG A 176 0.50 4.36 -16.86
N PRO A 177 0.04 4.42 -15.59
CA PRO A 177 0.46 3.47 -14.57
C PRO A 177 0.07 2.03 -14.94
N ALA A 178 0.96 1.09 -14.61
CA ALA A 178 0.72 -0.33 -14.81
C ALA A 178 -0.20 -0.90 -13.72
N ILE A 179 -0.83 -2.01 -14.04
CA ILE A 179 -1.55 -2.86 -13.08
C ILE A 179 -0.97 -4.26 -13.23
N CYS A 180 -0.22 -4.70 -12.25
CA CYS A 180 0.35 -6.04 -12.21
C CYS A 180 -0.75 -7.09 -12.12
N ARG A 181 -0.53 -8.24 -12.76
CA ARG A 181 -1.54 -9.30 -12.92
C ARG A 181 -1.64 -10.18 -11.69
N GLY A 182 -0.51 -10.50 -11.05
CA GLY A 182 -0.48 -11.24 -9.81
C GLY A 182 -1.23 -10.45 -8.72
N PRO A 183 -2.10 -11.09 -7.95
CA PRO A 183 -2.77 -10.41 -6.87
C PRO A 183 -1.81 -10.18 -5.70
N LEU A 184 -1.87 -8.99 -5.13
CA LEU A 184 -1.35 -8.73 -3.80
C LEU A 184 -2.44 -9.16 -2.81
N LEU A 185 -2.17 -10.17 -1.99
CA LEU A 185 -3.09 -10.53 -0.93
C LEU A 185 -3.07 -9.41 0.12
N THR A 186 -4.23 -8.94 0.52
CA THR A 186 -4.41 -7.91 1.56
C THR A 186 -5.58 -8.29 2.46
N SER A 187 -5.63 -7.78 3.69
CA SER A 187 -6.65 -8.18 4.65
C SER A 187 -7.96 -7.40 4.49
N ALA A 188 -9.08 -8.13 4.50
CA ALA A 188 -10.43 -7.57 4.59
C ALA A 188 -10.85 -7.29 6.04
N ARG A 189 -9.98 -7.54 7.04
CA ARG A 189 -10.29 -7.46 8.48
C ARG A 189 -10.99 -6.17 8.88
N ARG A 190 -10.57 -5.02 8.34
CA ARG A 190 -11.21 -3.73 8.63
C ARG A 190 -12.68 -3.72 8.22
N TRP A 191 -12.99 -4.33 7.07
CA TRP A 191 -14.36 -4.46 6.58
C TRP A 191 -15.19 -5.37 7.47
N LEU A 192 -14.60 -6.50 7.87
CA LEU A 192 -15.27 -7.50 8.71
C LEU A 192 -15.51 -6.97 10.14
N ARG A 193 -14.50 -6.36 10.77
CA ARG A 193 -14.63 -5.83 12.15
C ARG A 193 -15.59 -4.67 12.28
N ASN A 194 -15.59 -3.74 11.32
CA ASN A 194 -16.38 -2.50 11.40
C ASN A 194 -17.73 -2.60 10.69
N GLY A 195 -18.06 -3.77 10.14
CA GLY A 195 -19.24 -4.01 9.32
C GLY A 195 -19.04 -3.56 7.87
N VAL A 196 -19.26 -4.50 6.95
CA VAL A 196 -18.97 -4.34 5.51
C VAL A 196 -19.73 -3.16 4.89
N THR A 197 -21.04 -3.11 5.05
CA THR A 197 -21.88 -2.05 4.47
C THR A 197 -21.61 -0.68 5.06
N ARG A 198 -21.40 -0.61 6.38
CA ARG A 198 -21.06 0.63 7.08
C ARG A 198 -19.72 1.18 6.60
N THR A 199 -18.70 0.32 6.50
CA THR A 199 -17.36 0.71 6.03
C THR A 199 -17.41 1.17 4.59
N MET A 200 -18.16 0.48 3.73
CA MET A 200 -18.35 0.85 2.33
C MET A 200 -19.00 2.22 2.19
N GLY A 201 -20.15 2.45 2.83
CA GLY A 201 -20.84 3.74 2.78
C GLY A 201 -19.96 4.89 3.26
N ARG A 202 -19.21 4.66 4.33
CA ARG A 202 -18.30 5.66 4.88
C ARG A 202 -17.12 5.97 3.96
N MET A 203 -16.49 4.95 3.36
CA MET A 203 -15.42 5.17 2.39
C MET A 203 -15.91 5.95 1.17
N TRP A 204 -17.13 5.67 0.68
CA TRP A 204 -17.74 6.44 -0.40
C TRP A 204 -18.00 7.89 0.01
N ALA A 205 -18.58 8.12 1.19
CA ALA A 205 -18.85 9.48 1.69
C ALA A 205 -17.56 10.30 1.83
N LEU A 206 -16.51 9.72 2.44
CA LEU A 206 -15.20 10.39 2.57
C LEU A 206 -14.56 10.66 1.21
N ARG A 207 -14.68 9.74 0.28
CA ARG A 207 -14.11 9.91 -1.07
C ARG A 207 -14.85 10.99 -1.86
N LEU A 208 -16.17 11.05 -1.77
CA LEU A 208 -16.97 12.10 -2.40
C LEU A 208 -16.65 13.48 -1.79
N ALA A 209 -16.54 13.55 -0.45
CA ALA A 209 -16.13 14.78 0.24
C ALA A 209 -14.73 15.26 -0.19
N TYR A 210 -13.77 14.31 -0.30
CA TYR A 210 -12.43 14.64 -0.83
C TYR A 210 -12.48 15.15 -2.28
N LEU A 211 -13.28 14.53 -3.14
CA LEU A 211 -13.45 14.96 -4.53
C LEU A 211 -14.17 16.31 -4.63
N ALA A 212 -15.03 16.65 -3.67
CA ALA A 212 -15.66 17.96 -3.53
C ALA A 212 -14.73 19.03 -2.92
N GLY A 213 -13.45 18.70 -2.67
CA GLY A 213 -12.45 19.66 -2.20
C GLY A 213 -12.35 19.80 -0.67
N VAL A 214 -12.99 18.93 0.12
CA VAL A 214 -12.83 18.94 1.57
C VAL A 214 -11.41 18.50 1.94
N PRO A 215 -10.65 19.29 2.72
CA PRO A 215 -9.28 18.96 3.11
C PRO A 215 -9.18 17.62 3.87
N PRO A 216 -8.15 16.79 3.59
CA PRO A 216 -7.94 15.49 4.25
C PRO A 216 -7.91 15.56 5.78
N GLU A 217 -7.38 16.63 6.36
CA GLU A 217 -7.28 16.86 7.80
C GLU A 217 -8.66 16.96 8.46
N LYS A 218 -9.65 17.54 7.76
CA LYS A 218 -11.04 17.60 8.24
C LYS A 218 -11.73 16.24 8.16
N LEU A 219 -11.35 15.42 7.17
CA LEU A 219 -11.92 14.08 6.96
C LEU A 219 -11.38 13.04 7.96
N GLU A 220 -10.17 13.24 8.50
CA GLU A 220 -9.56 12.33 9.46
C GLU A 220 -10.42 12.09 10.70
N ARG A 221 -11.02 13.13 11.27
CA ARG A 221 -11.87 13.03 12.47
C ARG A 221 -13.03 12.06 12.27
N HIS A 222 -13.56 12.01 11.05
CA HIS A 222 -14.63 11.10 10.68
C HIS A 222 -14.11 9.68 10.41
N TRP A 223 -12.83 9.53 10.07
CA TRP A 223 -12.20 8.24 9.87
C TRP A 223 -11.83 7.56 11.19
N ARG A 224 -11.19 8.26 12.12
CA ARG A 224 -10.73 7.73 13.42
C ARG A 224 -11.86 7.30 14.37
N ARG A 225 -13.03 7.94 14.34
CA ARG A 225 -14.18 7.64 15.20
C ARG A 225 -14.81 6.26 14.98
N ALA A 226 -14.28 5.43 14.11
CA ALA A 226 -14.84 4.13 13.73
C ALA A 226 -13.78 3.03 13.50
N GLY A 227 -12.55 3.22 13.99
CA GLY A 227 -11.47 2.23 13.97
C GLY A 227 -11.29 1.59 15.35
#